data_b6b17afc1e4fa5ada0c103aa65acf585
#
_entry.id   b6b17afc1e4fa5ada0c103aa65acf585
#
_cell.length_a   1.000
_cell.length_b   1.000
_cell.length_c   1.000
_cell.angle_alpha   90.00
_cell.angle_beta   90.00
_cell.angle_gamma   90.00
#
_symmetry.space_group_name_H-M   'P 1'
#
loop_
_entity.id
_entity.type
_entity.pdbx_description
1 polymer ?
#
loop_
_entity_poly.entity_id
_entity_poly.type
_entity_poly.pdbx_seq_one_letter_code
_entity_poly.pdbx_strand_id
1 'polypeptide(L)'
;MTETIKLMKAHTSVRRFKEQALPQEDLTEILTAAQMASSWKNFQSYSVIVVRSQEKKDALYELVPQEAIRQSAVFLLFVGDLNRAEKGAQLHTDTFQPQGVEGLLISSVDAALAGQNALLAAESLGYGGVIIGLVRYKSEEVAELFNLPDYTYPVFGMALGVPNQHHDVKPRLPLENVIFEEEYREQSTDAIQAYDRVQADYAGARATTSWSQRLAEQFGQAEPSSTRKNLEQKKLL
;
A
#
# COMPACT_ATOMS: atom_id res chain seq x y z
N MET A 1 7.42 -27.06 4.12
CA MET A 1 7.02 -25.63 3.97
C MET A 1 7.29 -24.93 5.29
N THR A 2 8.03 -23.82 5.25
CA THR A 2 8.37 -23.03 6.45
C THR A 2 7.15 -22.26 6.97
N GLU A 3 7.16 -21.87 8.25
CA GLU A 3 6.08 -21.09 8.86
C GLU A 3 5.88 -19.75 8.12
N THR A 4 6.97 -19.09 7.73
CA THR A 4 6.90 -17.85 6.94
C THR A 4 6.13 -18.02 5.64
N ILE A 5 6.39 -19.09 4.87
CA ILE A 5 5.67 -19.37 3.63
C ILE A 5 4.19 -19.68 3.89
N LYS A 6 3.88 -20.40 4.97
CA LYS A 6 2.49 -20.67 5.36
C LYS A 6 1.76 -19.35 5.67
N LEU A 7 2.38 -18.47 6.44
CA LEU A 7 1.83 -17.16 6.79
C LEU A 7 1.56 -16.32 5.53
N MET A 8 2.53 -16.19 4.63
CA MET A 8 2.37 -15.47 3.36
C MET A 8 1.19 -16.00 2.52
N LYS A 9 0.99 -17.33 2.49
CA LYS A 9 -0.09 -17.98 1.74
C LYS A 9 -1.46 -17.87 2.42
N ALA A 10 -1.48 -17.59 3.72
CA ALA A 10 -2.70 -17.40 4.52
C ALA A 10 -3.19 -15.94 4.55
N HIS A 11 -2.49 -15.02 3.88
CA HIS A 11 -2.83 -13.60 3.91
C HIS A 11 -4.27 -13.31 3.52
N THR A 12 -4.95 -12.51 4.35
CA THR A 12 -6.26 -11.92 4.08
C THR A 12 -6.30 -10.46 4.54
N SER A 13 -6.81 -9.57 3.69
CA SER A 13 -6.96 -8.16 4.08
C SER A 13 -8.03 -7.99 5.16
N VAL A 14 -7.65 -7.50 6.33
CA VAL A 14 -8.52 -7.24 7.48
C VAL A 14 -8.94 -5.77 7.47
N ARG A 15 -10.25 -5.50 7.47
CA ARG A 15 -10.84 -4.15 7.41
C ARG A 15 -11.69 -3.78 8.62
N ARG A 16 -11.92 -4.75 9.51
CA ARG A 16 -12.63 -4.55 10.78
C ARG A 16 -11.74 -5.01 11.92
N PHE A 17 -11.58 -4.15 12.91
CA PHE A 17 -10.68 -4.36 14.01
C PHE A 17 -11.44 -4.34 15.33
N LYS A 18 -10.93 -5.05 16.34
CA LYS A 18 -11.37 -4.90 17.71
C LYS A 18 -10.88 -3.56 18.25
N GLU A 19 -11.63 -2.99 19.17
CA GLU A 19 -11.20 -1.80 19.92
C GLU A 19 -10.13 -2.21 20.94
N GLN A 20 -8.94 -2.43 20.44
CA GLN A 20 -7.78 -2.86 21.20
C GLN A 20 -6.54 -2.14 20.70
N ALA A 21 -5.81 -1.54 21.62
CA ALA A 21 -4.55 -0.86 21.29
C ALA A 21 -3.49 -1.87 20.83
N LEU A 22 -2.64 -1.43 19.93
CA LEU A 22 -1.43 -2.14 19.52
C LEU A 22 -0.29 -1.69 20.45
N PRO A 23 0.35 -2.62 21.21
CA PRO A 23 1.46 -2.29 22.10
C PRO A 23 2.59 -1.59 21.39
N GLN A 24 3.30 -0.71 22.10
CA GLN A 24 4.44 0.02 21.52
C GLN A 24 5.55 -0.92 21.10
N GLU A 25 5.79 -1.97 21.87
CA GLU A 25 6.82 -2.97 21.56
C GLU A 25 6.52 -3.65 20.23
N ASP A 26 5.32 -4.18 20.05
CA ASP A 26 4.91 -4.85 18.81
C ASP A 26 4.98 -3.89 17.60
N LEU A 27 4.54 -2.64 17.79
CA LEU A 27 4.67 -1.64 16.71
C LEU A 27 6.14 -1.36 16.37
N THR A 28 7.02 -1.33 17.34
CA THR A 28 8.45 -1.14 17.12
C THR A 28 9.03 -2.30 16.31
N GLU A 29 8.68 -3.54 16.65
CA GLU A 29 9.11 -4.73 15.91
C GLU A 29 8.59 -4.70 14.45
N ILE A 30 7.32 -4.35 14.25
CA ILE A 30 6.72 -4.20 12.91
C ILE A 30 7.48 -3.16 12.08
N LEU A 31 7.76 -1.99 12.66
CA LEU A 31 8.45 -0.90 11.95
C LEU A 31 9.92 -1.21 11.70
N THR A 32 10.58 -1.90 12.62
CA THR A 32 11.95 -2.39 12.44
C THR A 32 12.02 -3.42 11.31
N ALA A 33 11.08 -4.36 11.27
CA ALA A 33 10.98 -5.32 10.17
C ALA A 33 10.71 -4.63 8.82
N ALA A 34 9.86 -3.60 8.80
CA ALA A 34 9.64 -2.78 7.62
C ALA A 34 10.93 -2.15 7.11
N GLN A 35 11.73 -1.58 8.01
CA GLN A 35 12.99 -0.92 7.69
C GLN A 35 14.05 -1.90 7.12
N MET A 36 13.95 -3.19 7.43
CA MET A 36 14.86 -4.21 6.90
C MET A 36 14.55 -4.62 5.45
N ALA A 37 13.53 -4.05 4.82
CA ALA A 37 13.27 -4.28 3.40
C ALA A 37 14.44 -3.79 2.53
N SER A 38 14.64 -4.48 1.40
CA SER A 38 15.58 -3.99 0.38
C SER A 38 15.12 -2.64 -0.16
N SER A 39 16.06 -1.75 -0.46
CA SER A 39 15.81 -0.49 -1.14
C SER A 39 16.84 -0.22 -2.23
N TRP A 40 16.48 0.59 -3.23
CA TRP A 40 17.37 0.89 -4.33
C TRP A 40 18.67 1.54 -3.83
N LYS A 41 19.82 0.92 -4.12
CA LYS A 41 21.15 1.34 -3.64
C LYS A 41 21.24 1.62 -2.13
N ASN A 42 20.34 1.05 -1.34
CA ASN A 42 20.20 1.35 0.10
C ASN A 42 19.91 2.84 0.40
N PHE A 43 19.28 3.56 -0.54
CA PHE A 43 18.92 4.97 -0.34
C PHE A 43 17.69 5.17 0.53
N GLN A 44 16.89 4.10 0.70
CA GLN A 44 15.73 4.10 1.60
C GLN A 44 14.78 5.27 1.26
N SER A 45 14.38 5.35 -0.03
CA SER A 45 13.64 6.47 -0.61
C SER A 45 12.16 6.49 -0.20
N TYR A 46 11.90 6.22 1.07
CA TYR A 46 10.56 6.22 1.66
C TYR A 46 10.60 6.71 3.11
N SER A 47 9.43 7.13 3.60
CA SER A 47 9.18 7.41 5.02
C SER A 47 7.86 6.79 5.45
N VAL A 48 7.70 6.52 6.75
CA VAL A 48 6.45 6.01 7.31
C VAL A 48 5.98 6.95 8.41
N ILE A 49 4.76 7.47 8.26
CA ILE A 49 4.12 8.29 9.30
C ILE A 49 3.18 7.40 10.10
N VAL A 50 3.43 7.32 11.41
CA VAL A 50 2.61 6.55 12.34
C VAL A 50 1.49 7.43 12.90
N VAL A 51 0.24 7.04 12.65
CA VAL A 51 -0.95 7.78 13.06
C VAL A 51 -1.71 6.99 14.11
N ARG A 52 -1.69 7.47 15.35
CA ARG A 52 -2.39 6.84 16.49
C ARG A 52 -3.58 7.67 16.99
N SER A 53 -3.49 9.01 16.91
CA SER A 53 -4.55 9.86 17.41
C SER A 53 -5.84 9.65 16.61
N GLN A 54 -6.94 9.51 17.32
CA GLN A 54 -8.26 9.35 16.69
C GLN A 54 -8.61 10.58 15.87
N GLU A 55 -8.32 11.78 16.36
CA GLU A 55 -8.51 13.03 15.64
C GLU A 55 -7.86 13.01 14.24
N LYS A 56 -6.60 12.57 14.14
CA LYS A 56 -5.89 12.52 12.86
C LYS A 56 -6.44 11.43 11.94
N LYS A 57 -6.87 10.28 12.50
CA LYS A 57 -7.54 9.22 11.74
C LYS A 57 -8.91 9.66 11.23
N ASP A 58 -9.67 10.39 12.03
CA ASP A 58 -10.97 10.92 11.62
C ASP A 58 -10.80 12.01 10.55
N ALA A 59 -9.85 12.91 10.68
CA ALA A 59 -9.53 13.89 9.65
C ALA A 59 -9.12 13.23 8.31
N LEU A 60 -8.34 12.15 8.37
CA LEU A 60 -8.01 11.37 7.18
C LEU A 60 -9.22 10.64 6.61
N TYR A 61 -10.11 10.12 7.45
CA TYR A 61 -11.34 9.46 7.01
C TYR A 61 -12.27 10.41 6.23
N GLU A 62 -12.37 11.68 6.62
CA GLU A 62 -13.15 12.67 5.88
C GLU A 62 -12.64 12.87 4.43
N LEU A 63 -11.35 12.72 4.22
CA LEU A 63 -10.72 12.78 2.88
C LEU A 63 -10.84 11.45 2.13
N VAL A 64 -10.70 10.35 2.86
CA VAL A 64 -10.59 8.99 2.34
C VAL A 64 -11.53 8.08 3.12
N PRO A 65 -12.82 7.99 2.74
CA PRO A 65 -13.86 7.35 3.55
C PRO A 65 -13.73 5.82 3.56
N GLN A 66 -12.73 5.33 4.29
CA GLN A 66 -12.48 3.91 4.55
C GLN A 66 -12.55 3.65 6.06
N GLU A 67 -13.58 2.93 6.51
CA GLU A 67 -13.79 2.63 7.93
C GLU A 67 -12.59 1.99 8.61
N ALA A 68 -11.78 1.22 7.87
CA ALA A 68 -10.56 0.64 8.38
C ALA A 68 -9.57 1.68 8.92
N ILE A 69 -9.56 2.92 8.39
CA ILE A 69 -8.68 4.00 8.87
C ILE A 69 -9.02 4.35 10.31
N ARG A 70 -10.29 4.71 10.56
CA ARG A 70 -10.74 5.19 11.88
C ARG A 70 -10.85 4.08 12.93
N GLN A 71 -11.14 2.83 12.51
CA GLN A 71 -11.27 1.68 13.40
C GLN A 71 -9.92 1.00 13.73
N SER A 72 -8.85 1.29 12.99
CA SER A 72 -7.55 0.67 13.23
C SER A 72 -6.94 1.06 14.59
N ALA A 73 -6.15 0.16 15.17
CA ALA A 73 -5.33 0.49 16.33
C ALA A 73 -4.24 1.52 15.97
N VAL A 74 -3.68 1.38 14.77
CA VAL A 74 -2.72 2.31 14.18
C VAL A 74 -2.91 2.37 12.67
N PHE A 75 -2.73 3.55 12.12
CA PHE A 75 -2.64 3.75 10.67
C PHE A 75 -1.21 4.17 10.32
N LEU A 76 -0.63 3.55 9.30
CA LEU A 76 0.69 3.86 8.78
C LEU A 76 0.51 4.49 7.39
N LEU A 77 1.01 5.71 7.19
CA LEU A 77 1.08 6.33 5.87
C LEU A 77 2.49 6.11 5.31
N PHE A 78 2.58 5.36 4.22
CA PHE A 78 3.81 5.16 3.47
C PHE A 78 3.96 6.26 2.43
N VAL A 79 5.07 6.95 2.50
CA VAL A 79 5.40 8.15 1.73
C VAL A 79 6.60 7.83 0.84
N GLY A 80 6.50 8.12 -0.46
CA GLY A 80 7.67 8.19 -1.34
C GLY A 80 8.47 9.44 -0.95
N ASP A 81 9.73 9.27 -0.61
CA ASP A 81 10.53 10.30 0.05
C ASP A 81 11.90 10.46 -0.62
N LEU A 82 12.04 11.48 -1.44
CA LEU A 82 13.31 11.94 -1.99
C LEU A 82 13.84 13.21 -1.29
N ASN A 83 13.13 13.72 -0.27
CA ASN A 83 13.61 14.87 0.52
C ASN A 83 14.90 14.54 1.26
N ARG A 84 15.00 13.31 1.81
CA ARG A 84 16.25 12.84 2.44
C ARG A 84 17.39 12.77 1.43
N ALA A 85 17.11 12.34 0.20
CA ALA A 85 18.11 12.29 -0.88
C ALA A 85 18.55 13.72 -1.28
N GLU A 86 17.63 14.68 -1.35
CA GLU A 86 17.96 16.09 -1.54
C GLU A 86 18.94 16.59 -0.48
N LYS A 87 18.62 16.40 0.81
CA LYS A 87 19.48 16.84 1.91
C LYS A 87 20.86 16.20 1.86
N GLY A 88 20.93 14.91 1.53
CA GLY A 88 22.20 14.20 1.35
C GLY A 88 23.01 14.73 0.15
N ALA A 89 22.37 14.96 -1.00
CA ALA A 89 23.02 15.51 -2.18
C ALA A 89 23.59 16.91 -1.96
N GLN A 90 22.84 17.78 -1.28
CA GLN A 90 23.25 19.15 -0.97
C GLN A 90 24.54 19.26 -0.12
N LEU A 91 24.99 18.18 0.52
CA LEU A 91 26.30 18.15 1.17
C LEU A 91 27.46 18.16 0.16
N HIS A 92 27.21 17.87 -1.11
CA HIS A 92 28.23 17.67 -2.12
C HIS A 92 27.97 18.44 -3.44
N THR A 93 26.75 18.91 -3.69
CA THR A 93 26.36 19.61 -4.91
C THR A 93 25.19 20.57 -4.65
N ASP A 94 25.13 21.65 -5.41
CA ASP A 94 24.02 22.61 -5.39
C ASP A 94 22.85 22.18 -6.30
N THR A 95 22.99 21.06 -7.02
CA THR A 95 21.99 20.58 -7.97
C THR A 95 21.32 19.31 -7.44
N PHE A 96 19.97 19.29 -7.50
CA PHE A 96 19.17 18.10 -7.23
C PHE A 96 18.03 18.05 -8.27
N GLN A 97 17.98 16.98 -9.06
CA GLN A 97 17.03 16.83 -10.17
C GLN A 97 16.33 15.46 -10.06
N PRO A 98 15.40 15.30 -9.10
CA PRO A 98 14.69 14.03 -8.87
C PRO A 98 13.48 13.84 -9.78
N GLN A 99 13.18 14.82 -10.65
CA GLN A 99 11.97 14.84 -11.47
C GLN A 99 11.91 13.64 -12.41
N GLY A 100 10.69 13.18 -12.64
CA GLY A 100 10.40 12.18 -13.63
C GLY A 100 10.04 10.81 -13.08
N VAL A 101 9.79 9.90 -14.00
CA VAL A 101 9.21 8.58 -13.68
C VAL A 101 10.15 7.73 -12.82
N GLU A 102 11.47 7.80 -13.04
CA GLU A 102 12.43 6.96 -12.34
C GLU A 102 12.44 7.25 -10.82
N GLY A 103 12.46 8.52 -10.41
CA GLY A 103 12.39 8.89 -8.99
C GLY A 103 11.10 8.40 -8.31
N LEU A 104 9.98 8.45 -9.03
CA LEU A 104 8.68 7.95 -8.56
C LEU A 104 8.65 6.43 -8.44
N LEU A 105 9.21 5.71 -9.42
CA LEU A 105 9.32 4.25 -9.36
C LEU A 105 10.17 3.80 -8.19
N ILE A 106 11.37 4.37 -8.03
CA ILE A 106 12.29 4.06 -6.94
C ILE A 106 11.58 4.23 -5.60
N SER A 107 11.04 5.40 -5.33
CA SER A 107 10.44 5.72 -4.03
C SER A 107 9.13 4.95 -3.76
N SER A 108 8.32 4.68 -4.80
CA SER A 108 7.11 3.85 -4.67
C SER A 108 7.45 2.39 -4.40
N VAL A 109 8.46 1.84 -5.08
CA VAL A 109 8.91 0.45 -4.89
C VAL A 109 9.50 0.26 -3.50
N ASP A 110 10.40 1.15 -3.06
CA ASP A 110 10.99 1.11 -1.72
C ASP A 110 9.89 1.15 -0.64
N ALA A 111 8.91 2.04 -0.78
CA ALA A 111 7.75 2.12 0.11
C ALA A 111 6.92 0.84 0.11
N ALA A 112 6.70 0.23 -1.06
CA ALA A 112 5.92 -1.01 -1.19
C ALA A 112 6.61 -2.21 -0.55
N LEU A 113 7.93 -2.33 -0.72
CA LEU A 113 8.73 -3.40 -0.10
C LEU A 113 8.70 -3.28 1.44
N ALA A 114 8.91 -2.07 1.97
CA ALA A 114 8.82 -1.80 3.40
C ALA A 114 7.39 -2.08 3.93
N GLY A 115 6.37 -1.68 3.19
CA GLY A 115 4.97 -1.94 3.55
C GLY A 115 4.63 -3.43 3.58
N GLN A 116 5.10 -4.21 2.62
CA GLN A 116 4.88 -5.66 2.63
C GLN A 116 5.57 -6.33 3.82
N ASN A 117 6.79 -5.90 4.17
CA ASN A 117 7.47 -6.39 5.37
C ASN A 117 6.69 -6.03 6.65
N ALA A 118 6.21 -4.78 6.76
CA ALA A 118 5.39 -4.35 7.91
C ALA A 118 4.12 -5.21 8.07
N LEU A 119 3.42 -5.48 6.96
CA LEU A 119 2.20 -6.29 6.99
C LEU A 119 2.49 -7.73 7.42
N LEU A 120 3.52 -8.34 6.85
CA LEU A 120 3.93 -9.70 7.19
C LEU A 120 4.38 -9.82 8.65
N ALA A 121 5.13 -8.84 9.15
CA ALA A 121 5.52 -8.78 10.56
C ALA A 121 4.29 -8.65 11.48
N ALA A 122 3.35 -7.76 11.13
CA ALA A 122 2.10 -7.62 11.89
C ALA A 122 1.29 -8.93 11.91
N GLU A 123 1.14 -9.60 10.76
CA GLU A 123 0.44 -10.89 10.67
C GLU A 123 1.14 -11.98 11.49
N SER A 124 2.47 -11.99 11.55
CA SER A 124 3.25 -12.95 12.35
C SER A 124 3.05 -12.77 13.84
N LEU A 125 2.69 -11.57 14.30
CA LEU A 125 2.34 -11.23 15.68
C LEU A 125 0.84 -11.41 15.97
N GLY A 126 0.04 -11.88 14.99
CA GLY A 126 -1.39 -12.12 15.15
C GLY A 126 -2.28 -10.89 14.89
N TYR A 127 -1.71 -9.79 14.37
CA TYR A 127 -2.47 -8.65 13.91
C TYR A 127 -2.96 -8.88 12.48
N GLY A 128 -3.90 -8.06 12.04
CA GLY A 128 -4.34 -8.01 10.66
C GLY A 128 -4.17 -6.61 10.10
N GLY A 129 -4.17 -6.52 8.78
CA GLY A 129 -4.07 -5.23 8.13
C GLY A 129 -4.70 -5.18 6.75
N VAL A 130 -4.80 -3.95 6.24
CA VAL A 130 -5.21 -3.69 4.85
C VAL A 130 -4.44 -2.51 4.29
N ILE A 131 -3.96 -2.66 3.06
CA ILE A 131 -3.35 -1.58 2.29
C ILE A 131 -4.45 -0.74 1.64
N ILE A 132 -4.35 0.59 1.76
CA ILE A 132 -5.33 1.57 1.29
C ILE A 132 -4.67 2.51 0.28
N GLY A 133 -4.85 2.22 -1.01
CA GLY A 133 -4.35 3.06 -2.10
C GLY A 133 -5.16 4.34 -2.31
N LEU A 134 -6.37 4.42 -1.75
CA LEU A 134 -7.30 5.53 -1.96
C LEU A 134 -6.75 6.89 -1.48
N VAL A 135 -5.72 6.90 -0.63
CA VAL A 135 -5.00 8.12 -0.22
C VAL A 135 -4.44 8.92 -1.42
N ARG A 136 -4.19 8.25 -2.56
CA ARG A 136 -3.71 8.91 -3.77
C ARG A 136 -4.77 9.73 -4.49
N TYR A 137 -6.07 9.41 -4.31
CA TYR A 137 -7.17 10.18 -4.91
C TYR A 137 -7.25 11.60 -4.34
N LYS A 138 -6.80 11.77 -3.10
CA LYS A 138 -6.74 13.01 -2.34
C LYS A 138 -5.30 13.35 -1.96
N SER A 139 -4.38 13.20 -2.92
CA SER A 139 -2.94 13.26 -2.68
C SER A 139 -2.49 14.63 -2.12
N GLU A 140 -3.07 15.74 -2.62
CA GLU A 140 -2.78 17.09 -2.12
C GLU A 140 -3.25 17.26 -0.67
N GLU A 141 -4.53 16.96 -0.44
CA GLU A 141 -5.15 17.15 0.87
C GLU A 141 -4.51 16.23 1.94
N VAL A 142 -4.11 15.02 1.54
CA VAL A 142 -3.36 14.11 2.41
C VAL A 142 -1.95 14.65 2.67
N ALA A 143 -1.27 15.19 1.66
CA ALA A 143 0.04 15.81 1.84
C ALA A 143 -0.03 17.02 2.77
N GLU A 144 -1.07 17.84 2.68
CA GLU A 144 -1.32 18.97 3.58
C GLU A 144 -1.61 18.48 5.00
N LEU A 145 -2.51 17.51 5.17
CA LEU A 145 -2.89 16.96 6.47
C LEU A 145 -1.68 16.45 7.26
N PHE A 146 -0.68 15.89 6.57
CA PHE A 146 0.52 15.34 7.18
C PHE A 146 1.76 16.22 7.04
N ASN A 147 1.63 17.47 6.55
CA ASN A 147 2.72 18.43 6.36
C ASN A 147 3.88 17.82 5.55
N LEU A 148 3.57 17.12 4.47
CA LEU A 148 4.59 16.52 3.62
C LEU A 148 5.42 17.61 2.94
N PRO A 149 6.77 17.58 3.04
CA PRO A 149 7.64 18.57 2.40
C PRO A 149 7.75 18.35 0.88
N ASP A 150 8.49 19.21 0.19
CA ASP A 150 8.90 19.01 -1.20
C ASP A 150 9.60 17.64 -1.35
N TYR A 151 9.53 17.08 -2.54
CA TYR A 151 10.09 15.79 -2.92
C TYR A 151 9.49 14.59 -2.18
N THR A 152 8.26 14.74 -1.64
CA THR A 152 7.53 13.65 -0.98
C THR A 152 6.08 13.57 -1.45
N TYR A 153 5.49 12.38 -1.41
CA TYR A 153 4.09 12.14 -1.79
C TYR A 153 3.52 10.88 -1.12
N PRO A 154 2.20 10.82 -0.86
CA PRO A 154 1.58 9.62 -0.30
C PRO A 154 1.54 8.49 -1.34
N VAL A 155 2.10 7.32 -1.00
CA VAL A 155 2.05 6.13 -1.87
C VAL A 155 0.85 5.26 -1.53
N PHE A 156 0.70 4.89 -0.28
CA PHE A 156 -0.47 4.18 0.25
C PHE A 156 -0.52 4.30 1.78
N GLY A 157 -1.69 4.00 2.34
CA GLY A 157 -1.85 3.80 3.76
C GLY A 157 -1.96 2.32 4.12
N MET A 158 -1.75 2.00 5.39
CA MET A 158 -1.97 0.68 5.97
C MET A 158 -2.69 0.83 7.30
N ALA A 159 -3.87 0.25 7.42
CA ALA A 159 -4.58 0.13 8.69
C ALA A 159 -4.18 -1.18 9.36
N LEU A 160 -3.77 -1.15 10.63
CA LEU A 160 -3.38 -2.31 11.42
C LEU A 160 -4.18 -2.39 12.73
N GLY A 161 -4.44 -3.59 13.19
CA GLY A 161 -5.09 -3.83 14.48
C GLY A 161 -5.40 -5.29 14.71
N VAL A 162 -6.03 -5.59 15.85
CA VAL A 162 -6.49 -6.95 16.18
C VAL A 162 -7.70 -7.29 15.31
N PRO A 163 -7.68 -8.39 14.53
CA PRO A 163 -8.78 -8.73 13.63
C PRO A 163 -10.11 -8.93 14.39
N ASN A 164 -11.18 -8.35 13.86
CA ASN A 164 -12.56 -8.61 14.27
C ASN A 164 -13.39 -9.22 13.13
N GLN A 165 -12.72 -9.90 12.23
CA GLN A 165 -13.33 -10.63 11.12
C GLN A 165 -12.39 -11.74 10.66
N HIS A 166 -12.97 -12.80 10.11
CA HIS A 166 -12.24 -13.84 9.42
C HIS A 166 -12.80 -13.98 8.01
N HIS A 167 -11.91 -14.14 7.06
CA HIS A 167 -12.25 -14.40 5.66
C HIS A 167 -11.39 -15.55 5.15
N ASP A 168 -11.95 -16.33 4.26
CA ASP A 168 -11.17 -17.29 3.50
C ASP A 168 -10.15 -16.57 2.60
N VAL A 169 -9.05 -17.24 2.33
CA VAL A 169 -8.02 -16.72 1.43
C VAL A 169 -8.62 -16.51 0.05
N LYS A 170 -8.58 -15.28 -0.42
CA LYS A 170 -9.10 -14.93 -1.72
C LYS A 170 -8.26 -15.59 -2.82
N PRO A 171 -8.88 -16.32 -3.77
CA PRO A 171 -8.15 -16.94 -4.86
C PRO A 171 -7.37 -15.91 -5.68
N ARG A 172 -6.24 -16.34 -6.20
CA ARG A 172 -5.37 -15.59 -7.11
C ARG A 172 -5.50 -16.18 -8.51
N LEU A 173 -5.05 -15.44 -9.51
CA LEU A 173 -4.85 -16.01 -10.85
C LEU A 173 -3.99 -17.28 -10.76
N PRO A 174 -4.20 -18.27 -11.62
CA PRO A 174 -3.30 -19.39 -11.76
C PRO A 174 -1.85 -18.92 -11.96
N LEU A 175 -0.88 -19.69 -11.47
CA LEU A 175 0.51 -19.27 -11.45
C LEU A 175 1.04 -18.98 -12.86
N GLU A 176 0.66 -19.78 -13.82
CA GLU A 176 1.01 -19.67 -15.25
C GLU A 176 0.49 -18.40 -15.94
N ASN A 177 -0.47 -17.71 -15.34
CA ASN A 177 -0.98 -16.42 -15.83
C ASN A 177 -0.24 -15.20 -15.23
N VAL A 178 0.69 -15.42 -14.31
CA VAL A 178 1.44 -14.35 -13.63
C VAL A 178 2.94 -14.57 -13.73
N ILE A 179 3.38 -15.82 -13.73
CA ILE A 179 4.80 -16.19 -13.78
C ILE A 179 5.10 -16.80 -15.16
N PHE A 180 6.06 -16.22 -15.84
CA PHE A 180 6.53 -16.65 -17.16
C PHE A 180 8.01 -17.02 -17.07
N GLU A 181 8.40 -18.10 -17.72
CA GLU A 181 9.79 -18.49 -17.86
C GLU A 181 10.39 -17.79 -19.08
N GLU A 182 11.53 -17.18 -18.90
CA GLU A 182 12.37 -16.50 -19.91
C GLU A 182 11.70 -15.29 -20.57
N GLU A 183 10.48 -15.40 -21.07
CA GLU A 183 9.82 -14.38 -21.90
C GLU A 183 8.38 -14.14 -21.46
N TYR A 184 7.93 -12.90 -21.59
CA TYR A 184 6.53 -12.55 -21.37
C TYR A 184 5.63 -13.19 -22.43
N ARG A 185 4.48 -13.69 -22.01
CA ARG A 185 3.40 -14.18 -22.90
C ARG A 185 2.17 -13.33 -22.73
N GLU A 186 1.54 -12.99 -23.87
CA GLU A 186 0.30 -12.22 -23.86
C GLU A 186 -0.81 -12.97 -23.11
N GLN A 187 -1.62 -12.20 -22.39
CA GLN A 187 -2.69 -12.74 -21.56
C GLN A 187 -3.84 -13.27 -22.42
N SER A 188 -4.32 -14.45 -22.09
CA SER A 188 -5.47 -15.06 -22.75
C SER A 188 -6.79 -14.55 -22.18
N THR A 189 -7.72 -14.14 -23.04
CA THR A 189 -9.09 -13.77 -22.63
C THR A 189 -9.84 -14.96 -22.02
N ASP A 190 -9.56 -16.17 -22.46
CA ASP A 190 -10.18 -17.39 -21.91
C ASP A 190 -9.71 -17.64 -20.47
N ALA A 191 -8.43 -17.38 -20.17
CA ALA A 191 -7.89 -17.47 -18.81
C ALA A 191 -8.51 -16.41 -17.88
N ILE A 192 -8.76 -15.20 -18.38
CA ILE A 192 -9.45 -14.14 -17.66
C ILE A 192 -10.89 -14.57 -17.35
N GLN A 193 -11.63 -15.08 -18.31
CA GLN A 193 -12.99 -15.58 -18.11
C GLN A 193 -13.06 -16.77 -17.15
N ALA A 194 -12.06 -17.66 -17.20
CA ALA A 194 -11.95 -18.76 -16.25
C ALA A 194 -11.77 -18.24 -14.82
N TYR A 195 -10.94 -17.20 -14.65
CA TYR A 195 -10.74 -16.57 -13.35
C TYR A 195 -11.97 -15.78 -12.85
N ASP A 196 -12.77 -15.21 -13.75
CA ASP A 196 -14.07 -14.62 -13.39
C ASP A 196 -14.97 -15.65 -12.71
N ARG A 197 -15.03 -16.89 -13.23
CA ARG A 197 -15.81 -17.98 -12.61
C ARG A 197 -15.27 -18.33 -11.22
N VAL A 198 -13.95 -18.48 -11.07
CA VAL A 198 -13.31 -18.76 -9.77
C VAL A 198 -13.62 -17.66 -8.74
N GLN A 199 -13.62 -16.40 -9.16
CA GLN A 199 -13.96 -15.27 -8.28
C GLN A 199 -15.45 -15.25 -7.92
N ALA A 200 -16.33 -15.61 -8.85
CA ALA A 200 -17.78 -15.71 -8.62
C ALA A 200 -18.08 -16.84 -7.60
N ASP A 201 -17.48 -18.00 -7.76
CA ASP A 201 -17.63 -19.14 -6.85
C ASP A 201 -17.16 -18.79 -5.43
N TYR A 202 -15.99 -18.14 -5.30
CA TYR A 202 -15.49 -17.65 -4.02
C TYR A 202 -16.42 -16.60 -3.37
N ALA A 203 -16.97 -15.70 -4.16
CA ALA A 203 -17.86 -14.66 -3.66
C ALA A 203 -19.25 -15.20 -3.29
N GLY A 204 -19.71 -16.24 -3.98
CA GLY A 204 -21.05 -16.81 -3.81
C GLY A 204 -22.14 -15.75 -3.94
N ALA A 205 -23.05 -15.68 -3.00
CA ALA A 205 -24.14 -14.68 -2.98
C ALA A 205 -23.67 -13.21 -2.91
N ARG A 206 -22.39 -12.93 -2.65
CA ARG A 206 -21.82 -11.58 -2.66
C ARG A 206 -21.34 -11.13 -4.04
N ALA A 207 -21.37 -12.01 -5.04
CA ALA A 207 -20.96 -11.70 -6.40
C ALA A 207 -21.97 -10.73 -7.05
N THR A 208 -21.56 -9.49 -7.27
CA THR A 208 -22.36 -8.48 -7.96
C THR A 208 -21.79 -8.12 -9.33
N THR A 209 -20.47 -8.22 -9.49
CA THR A 209 -19.72 -7.94 -10.71
C THR A 209 -18.59 -8.95 -10.87
N SER A 210 -18.22 -9.29 -12.11
CA SER A 210 -17.05 -10.14 -12.36
C SER A 210 -15.73 -9.38 -12.07
N TRP A 211 -14.63 -10.11 -11.98
CA TRP A 211 -13.30 -9.51 -11.82
C TRP A 211 -12.93 -8.65 -13.03
N SER A 212 -13.21 -9.14 -14.24
CA SER A 212 -12.96 -8.40 -15.49
C SER A 212 -13.83 -7.16 -15.66
N GLN A 213 -15.10 -7.20 -15.20
CA GLN A 213 -15.94 -6.00 -15.16
C GLN A 213 -15.35 -4.91 -14.28
N ARG A 214 -14.83 -5.27 -13.09
CA ARG A 214 -14.16 -4.29 -12.21
C ARG A 214 -12.91 -3.69 -12.85
N LEU A 215 -12.19 -4.44 -13.68
CA LEU A 215 -11.08 -3.88 -14.47
C LEU A 215 -11.59 -2.88 -15.50
N ALA A 216 -12.68 -3.17 -16.19
CA ALA A 216 -13.28 -2.26 -17.16
C ALA A 216 -13.79 -0.98 -16.49
N GLU A 217 -14.41 -1.09 -15.32
CA GLU A 217 -14.84 0.07 -14.50
C GLU A 217 -13.63 0.91 -14.05
N GLN A 218 -12.53 0.26 -13.62
CA GLN A 218 -11.35 0.92 -13.09
C GLN A 218 -10.53 1.63 -14.18
N PHE A 219 -10.36 0.99 -15.34
CA PHE A 219 -9.49 1.46 -16.41
C PHE A 219 -10.25 2.01 -17.64
N GLY A 220 -11.56 1.89 -17.65
CA GLY A 220 -12.40 2.42 -18.75
C GLY A 220 -12.62 3.93 -18.70
N GLN A 221 -12.27 4.59 -17.61
CA GLN A 221 -12.40 6.02 -17.41
C GLN A 221 -11.13 6.57 -16.76
N ALA A 222 -10.85 7.87 -17.00
CA ALA A 222 -9.77 8.54 -16.28
C ALA A 222 -10.11 8.64 -14.79
N GLU A 223 -9.18 8.24 -13.94
CA GLU A 223 -9.38 8.35 -12.49
C GLU A 223 -9.35 9.80 -12.02
N PRO A 224 -10.29 10.22 -11.18
CA PRO A 224 -10.27 11.52 -10.51
C PRO A 224 -9.23 11.50 -9.38
N SER A 225 -7.95 11.62 -9.73
CA SER A 225 -6.85 11.59 -8.76
C SER A 225 -6.09 12.91 -8.76
N SER A 226 -5.84 13.47 -7.59
CA SER A 226 -4.97 14.66 -7.44
C SER A 226 -3.48 14.31 -7.41
N THR A 227 -3.10 13.04 -7.63
CA THR A 227 -1.71 12.59 -7.56
C THR A 227 -0.79 13.40 -8.47
N ARG A 228 -1.14 13.56 -9.75
CA ARG A 228 -0.30 14.30 -10.71
C ARG A 228 -0.04 15.73 -10.23
N LYS A 229 -1.10 16.44 -9.85
CA LYS A 229 -1.02 17.82 -9.37
C LYS A 229 -0.16 17.93 -8.11
N ASN A 230 -0.32 17.00 -7.17
CA ASN A 230 0.52 16.93 -5.99
C ASN A 230 2.00 16.71 -6.34
N LEU A 231 2.31 15.80 -7.27
CA LEU A 231 3.68 15.53 -7.70
C LEU A 231 4.34 16.76 -8.34
N GLU A 232 3.60 17.51 -9.16
CA GLU A 232 4.06 18.77 -9.76
C GLU A 232 4.34 19.82 -8.67
N GLN A 233 3.43 20.00 -7.69
CA GLN A 233 3.62 20.91 -6.56
C GLN A 233 4.80 20.51 -5.66
N LYS A 234 5.06 19.21 -5.54
CA LYS A 234 6.17 18.64 -4.75
C LYS A 234 7.48 18.51 -5.53
N LYS A 235 7.58 19.11 -6.72
CA LYS A 235 8.79 19.13 -7.58
C LYS A 235 9.28 17.74 -7.99
N LEU A 236 8.33 16.83 -8.22
CA LEU A 236 8.61 15.45 -8.61
C LEU A 236 8.24 15.15 -10.08
N LEU A 237 7.45 16.02 -10.70
CA LEU A 237 7.14 16.06 -12.12
C LEU A 237 7.39 17.44 -12.71
#